data_5936bc76b006b9640d19c92b751f09a4
#
_entry.id   5936bc76b006b9640d19c92b751f09a4
#
_cell.length_a   1.000
_cell.length_b   1.000
_cell.length_c   1.000
_cell.angle_alpha   90.00
_cell.angle_beta   90.00
_cell.angle_gamma   90.00
#
_symmetry.space_group_name_H-M   'P 1'
#
loop_
_entity.id
_entity.type
_entity.pdbx_description
1 polymer ?
#
loop_
_entity_poly.entity_id
_entity_poly.type
_entity_poly.pdbx_seq_one_letter_code
_entity_poly.pdbx_strand_id
1 'polypeptide(L)'
;MAKKRSSIRNLEFNITLEYLESIYPDDSMCPLLSIPLDWSTPPNHPSTPSLDRIDSSKGYIKGNVQWVSWRANRLMSNATPDELLMLAQNYKKIYDQTILS
;
A
#
# COMPACT_ATOMS: atom_id res chain seq x y z
N MET A 1 -4.36 14.36 12.22
CA MET A 1 -5.18 13.22 12.57
C MET A 1 -6.00 12.76 11.38
N ALA A 2 -6.08 11.46 11.20
CA ALA A 2 -6.73 10.89 10.01
C ALA A 2 -8.18 11.33 9.86
N LYS A 3 -8.96 11.27 10.94
CA LYS A 3 -10.37 11.64 10.88
C LYS A 3 -10.57 13.10 10.51
N LYS A 4 -9.79 13.99 11.11
CA LYS A 4 -9.86 15.42 10.80
C LYS A 4 -9.41 15.68 9.36
N ARG A 5 -8.37 15.00 8.93
CA ARG A 5 -7.86 15.14 7.58
C ARG A 5 -8.88 14.65 6.56
N SER A 6 -9.54 13.53 6.85
CA SER A 6 -10.60 13.02 5.99
C SER A 6 -11.73 14.03 5.87
N SER A 7 -12.10 14.66 6.98
CA SER A 7 -13.14 15.67 6.98
C SER A 7 -12.76 16.85 6.07
N ILE A 8 -11.52 17.33 6.17
CA ILE A 8 -11.03 18.43 5.33
C ILE A 8 -11.08 18.06 3.86
N ARG A 9 -10.75 16.80 3.53
CA ARG A 9 -10.77 16.31 2.16
C ARG A 9 -12.11 15.76 1.74
N ASN A 10 -13.10 15.84 2.63
CA ASN A 10 -14.42 15.26 2.40
C ASN A 10 -14.35 13.75 2.19
N LEU A 11 -13.42 13.08 2.86
CA LEU A 11 -13.26 11.63 2.79
C LEU A 11 -13.84 10.98 4.02
N GLU A 12 -14.43 9.79 3.84
CA GLU A 12 -15.03 9.04 4.93
C GLU A 12 -13.98 8.33 5.78
N PHE A 13 -14.37 8.05 7.04
CA PHE A 13 -13.56 7.27 7.95
C PHE A 13 -14.50 6.45 8.83
N ASN A 14 -14.55 5.14 8.61
CA ASN A 14 -15.45 4.27 9.38
C ASN A 14 -14.83 2.91 9.69
N ILE A 15 -13.54 2.88 9.97
CA ILE A 15 -12.81 1.64 10.20
C ILE A 15 -12.76 1.32 11.70
N THR A 16 -12.98 0.05 12.04
CA THR A 16 -12.85 -0.43 13.41
C THR A 16 -11.61 -1.30 13.53
N LEU A 17 -11.13 -1.48 14.75
CA LEU A 17 -9.99 -2.36 15.02
C LEU A 17 -10.31 -3.79 14.60
N GLU A 18 -11.53 -4.25 14.89
CA GLU A 18 -11.94 -5.60 14.49
C GLU A 18 -11.86 -5.81 12.99
N TYR A 19 -12.29 -4.80 12.21
CA TYR A 19 -12.19 -4.90 10.76
C TYR A 19 -10.74 -4.97 10.31
N LEU A 20 -9.89 -4.12 10.87
CA LEU A 20 -8.46 -4.11 10.51
C LEU A 20 -7.80 -5.45 10.80
N GLU A 21 -8.14 -6.05 11.94
CA GLU A 21 -7.62 -7.37 12.27
C GLU A 21 -8.15 -8.45 11.31
N SER A 22 -9.41 -8.31 10.89
CA SER A 22 -10.04 -9.31 10.03
C SER A 22 -9.45 -9.36 8.62
N ILE A 23 -8.88 -8.25 8.15
CA ILE A 23 -8.31 -8.18 6.79
C ILE A 23 -6.80 -8.36 6.77
N TYR A 24 -6.19 -8.60 7.93
CA TYR A 24 -4.75 -8.84 7.98
C TYR A 24 -4.43 -10.16 7.27
N PRO A 25 -3.39 -10.21 6.41
CA PRO A 25 -3.08 -11.43 5.65
C PRO A 25 -2.77 -12.61 6.56
N ASP A 26 -3.40 -13.76 6.28
CA ASP A 26 -3.24 -14.97 7.08
C ASP A 26 -1.80 -15.45 7.13
N ASP A 27 -1.07 -15.27 6.03
CA ASP A 27 0.33 -15.68 5.93
C ASP A 27 1.31 -14.61 6.42
N SER A 28 0.81 -13.47 6.89
CA SER A 28 1.61 -12.33 7.33
C SER A 28 2.58 -11.83 6.25
N MET A 29 2.19 -11.95 4.99
CA MET A 29 2.99 -11.50 3.86
C MET A 29 2.32 -10.32 3.17
N CYS A 30 3.14 -9.40 2.66
CA CYS A 30 2.63 -8.30 1.85
C CYS A 30 2.06 -8.85 0.54
N PRO A 31 0.78 -8.59 0.24
CA PRO A 31 0.16 -9.14 -0.97
C PRO A 31 0.73 -8.56 -2.27
N LEU A 32 1.45 -7.45 -2.20
CA LEU A 32 1.95 -6.77 -3.40
C LEU A 32 3.41 -7.10 -3.69
N LEU A 33 4.24 -7.26 -2.68
CA LEU A 33 5.67 -7.53 -2.86
C LEU A 33 6.10 -8.91 -2.38
N SER A 34 5.21 -9.63 -1.70
CA SER A 34 5.50 -10.97 -1.16
C SER A 34 6.67 -10.98 -0.18
N ILE A 35 6.85 -9.90 0.55
CA ILE A 35 7.81 -9.84 1.64
C ILE A 35 7.07 -9.91 2.97
N PRO A 36 7.73 -10.32 4.05
CA PRO A 36 7.06 -10.43 5.35
C PRO A 36 6.53 -9.09 5.86
N LEU A 37 5.39 -9.13 6.54
CA LEU A 37 4.91 -8.04 7.36
C LEU A 37 5.35 -8.32 8.79
N ASP A 38 6.16 -7.45 9.35
CA ASP A 38 6.81 -7.69 10.64
C ASP A 38 6.60 -6.49 11.57
N TRP A 39 5.80 -6.71 12.62
CA TRP A 39 5.47 -5.66 13.58
C TRP A 39 6.65 -5.29 14.50
N SER A 40 7.70 -6.12 14.53
CA SER A 40 8.86 -5.87 15.39
C SER A 40 9.89 -4.95 14.76
N THR A 41 9.68 -4.55 13.50
CA THR A 41 10.63 -3.69 12.80
C THR A 41 10.55 -2.23 13.26
N PRO A 42 11.63 -1.48 13.16
CA PRO A 42 11.59 -0.05 13.46
C PRO A 42 10.79 0.71 12.40
N PRO A 43 10.38 1.95 12.70
CA PRO A 43 9.65 2.77 11.72
C PRO A 43 10.41 2.88 10.39
N ASN A 44 9.65 2.87 9.30
CA ASN A 44 10.18 3.01 7.94
C ASN A 44 11.04 1.85 7.46
N HIS A 45 10.95 0.71 8.11
CA HIS A 45 11.58 -0.52 7.63
C HIS A 45 10.74 -1.09 6.49
N PRO A 46 11.37 -1.69 5.46
CA PRO A 46 10.62 -2.25 4.31
C PRO A 46 9.49 -3.21 4.71
N SER A 47 9.68 -3.99 5.77
CA SER A 47 8.70 -4.98 6.21
C SER A 47 7.69 -4.45 7.23
N THR A 48 7.73 -3.18 7.59
CA THR A 48 6.77 -2.62 8.54
C THR A 48 5.37 -2.64 7.94
N PRO A 49 4.38 -3.20 8.64
CA PRO A 49 3.01 -3.18 8.12
C PRO A 49 2.50 -1.75 7.99
N SER A 50 1.81 -1.49 6.90
CA SER A 50 1.28 -0.18 6.57
C SER A 50 -0.13 -0.34 6.03
N LEU A 51 -1.03 0.53 6.46
CA LEU A 51 -2.41 0.51 5.98
C LEU A 51 -2.53 1.43 4.78
N ASP A 52 -2.97 0.86 3.67
CA ASP A 52 -3.07 1.56 2.39
C ASP A 52 -4.53 1.69 1.96
N ARG A 53 -4.88 2.79 1.34
CA ARG A 53 -6.19 2.95 0.67
C ARG A 53 -6.06 2.43 -0.76
N ILE A 54 -6.93 1.49 -1.12
CA ILE A 54 -6.91 0.90 -2.47
C ILE A 54 -7.21 1.97 -3.51
N ASP A 55 -8.23 2.78 -3.24
CA ASP A 55 -8.58 3.94 -4.06
C ASP A 55 -8.31 5.18 -3.22
N SER A 56 -7.26 5.93 -3.55
CA SER A 56 -6.85 7.09 -2.76
C SER A 56 -7.83 8.26 -2.84
N SER A 57 -8.78 8.23 -3.77
CA SER A 57 -9.83 9.25 -3.85
C SER A 57 -10.93 9.02 -2.81
N LYS A 58 -10.95 7.85 -2.17
CA LYS A 58 -11.89 7.49 -1.12
C LYS A 58 -11.19 7.44 0.23
N GLY A 59 -11.97 7.41 1.31
CA GLY A 59 -11.42 7.41 2.64
C GLY A 59 -11.07 6.04 3.18
N TYR A 60 -10.79 6.02 4.48
CA TYR A 60 -10.51 4.78 5.22
C TYR A 60 -11.85 4.14 5.58
N ILE A 61 -12.41 3.39 4.64
CA ILE A 61 -13.70 2.74 4.78
C ILE A 61 -13.56 1.26 4.49
N LYS A 62 -14.51 0.47 4.98
CA LYS A 62 -14.52 -0.97 4.72
C LYS A 62 -14.52 -1.22 3.22
N GLY A 63 -13.67 -2.14 2.79
CA GLY A 63 -13.53 -2.47 1.38
C GLY A 63 -12.51 -1.61 0.63
N ASN A 64 -12.02 -0.53 1.22
CA ASN A 64 -11.06 0.36 0.57
C ASN A 64 -9.70 0.41 1.24
N VAL A 65 -9.42 -0.48 2.17
CA VAL A 65 -8.13 -0.51 2.85
C VAL A 65 -7.52 -1.89 2.77
N GLN A 66 -6.19 -1.93 2.79
CA GLN A 66 -5.45 -3.18 2.77
C GLN A 66 -4.15 -3.02 3.55
N TRP A 67 -3.66 -4.13 4.09
CA TRP A 67 -2.36 -4.17 4.71
C TRP A 67 -1.29 -4.48 3.67
N VAL A 68 -0.29 -3.61 3.58
CA VAL A 68 0.85 -3.81 2.69
C VAL A 68 2.11 -3.51 3.46
N SER A 69 3.27 -3.85 2.89
CA SER A 69 4.53 -3.45 3.50
C SER A 69 4.77 -1.95 3.29
N TRP A 70 5.52 -1.35 4.19
CA TRP A 70 5.93 0.05 4.05
C TRP A 70 6.62 0.26 2.69
N ARG A 71 7.43 -0.71 2.27
CA ARG A 71 8.11 -0.63 0.97
C ARG A 71 7.12 -0.54 -0.18
N ALA A 72 6.10 -1.41 -0.19
CA ALA A 72 5.08 -1.39 -1.24
C ALA A 72 4.33 -0.06 -1.24
N ASN A 73 3.97 0.43 -0.06
CA ASN A 73 3.25 1.69 0.07
C ASN A 73 4.07 2.85 -0.49
N ARG A 74 5.36 2.87 -0.20
CA ARG A 74 6.26 3.90 -0.71
C ARG A 74 6.39 3.83 -2.23
N LEU A 75 6.52 2.63 -2.78
CA LEU A 75 6.65 2.45 -4.23
C LEU A 75 5.39 2.89 -4.97
N MET A 76 4.22 2.60 -4.41
CA MET A 76 2.96 3.02 -5.04
C MET A 76 2.71 4.51 -4.92
N SER A 77 3.03 5.08 -3.76
CA SER A 77 2.73 6.47 -3.47
C SER A 77 1.27 6.79 -3.82
N ASN A 78 1.02 7.76 -4.69
CA ASN A 78 -0.33 8.11 -5.15
C ASN A 78 -0.57 7.69 -6.59
N ALA A 79 0.24 6.78 -7.12
CA ALA A 79 0.08 6.34 -8.50
C ALA A 79 -1.18 5.49 -8.67
N THR A 80 -1.78 5.56 -9.84
CA THR A 80 -2.90 4.69 -10.20
C THR A 80 -2.36 3.32 -10.62
N PRO A 81 -3.20 2.27 -10.57
CA PRO A 81 -2.78 0.96 -11.05
C PRO A 81 -2.28 0.98 -12.50
N ASP A 82 -2.94 1.75 -13.36
CA ASP A 82 -2.52 1.86 -14.76
C ASP A 82 -1.15 2.51 -14.89
N GLU A 83 -0.90 3.56 -14.11
CA GLU A 83 0.41 4.20 -14.10
C GLU A 83 1.50 3.26 -13.62
N LEU A 84 1.22 2.49 -12.56
CA LEU A 84 2.17 1.52 -12.03
C LEU A 84 2.51 0.45 -13.05
N LEU A 85 1.48 -0.05 -13.75
CA LEU A 85 1.67 -1.07 -14.77
C LEU A 85 2.53 -0.55 -15.92
N MET A 86 2.20 0.62 -16.44
CA MET A 86 2.94 1.22 -17.55
C MET A 86 4.38 1.52 -17.15
N LEU A 87 4.58 2.09 -15.95
CA LEU A 87 5.91 2.40 -15.45
C LEU A 87 6.74 1.13 -15.32
N ALA A 88 6.17 0.08 -14.75
CA ALA A 88 6.88 -1.18 -14.54
C ALA A 88 7.29 -1.81 -15.89
N GLN A 89 6.38 -1.85 -16.85
CA GLN A 89 6.65 -2.42 -18.17
C GLN A 89 7.74 -1.67 -18.90
N ASN A 90 7.64 -0.35 -18.94
CA ASN A 90 8.57 0.48 -19.68
C ASN A 90 9.94 0.52 -19.01
N TYR A 91 9.95 0.69 -17.69
CA TYR A 91 11.22 0.74 -16.96
C TYR A 91 11.96 -0.58 -17.03
N LYS A 92 11.27 -1.69 -16.90
CA LYS A 92 11.90 -3.00 -16.99
C LYS A 92 12.47 -3.23 -18.38
N LYS A 93 11.75 -2.83 -19.42
CA LYS A 93 12.23 -2.95 -20.79
C LYS A 93 13.52 -2.15 -21.01
N ILE A 94 13.54 -0.92 -20.55
CA ILE A 94 14.72 -0.06 -20.68
C ILE A 94 15.89 -0.65 -19.89
N TYR A 95 15.61 -1.07 -18.65
CA TYR A 95 16.65 -1.67 -17.79
C TYR A 95 17.25 -2.91 -18.44
N ASP A 96 16.42 -3.83 -18.91
CA ASP A 96 16.88 -5.07 -19.52
C ASP A 96 17.73 -4.81 -20.76
N GLN A 97 17.31 -3.87 -21.61
CA GLN A 97 18.07 -3.50 -22.80
C GLN A 97 19.43 -2.91 -22.45
N THR A 98 19.48 -2.08 -21.40
CA THR A 98 20.71 -1.43 -20.99
C THR A 98 21.70 -2.41 -20.36
N ILE A 99 21.20 -3.30 -19.49
CA ILE A 99 22.06 -4.24 -18.77
C ILE A 99 22.52 -5.38 -19.68
N LEU A 100 21.66 -5.82 -20.61
CA LEU A 100 21.97 -6.98 -21.44
C LEU A 100 22.73 -6.62 -22.72
N SER A 101 22.84 -5.33 -23.02
CA SER A 101 23.67 -4.89 -24.16
C SER A 101 25.09 -4.58 -23.71
#